data_526eb2eab69112505c1bb6142ee5b379
#
_entry.id   526eb2eab69112505c1bb6142ee5b379
#
_cell.length_a   1.000
_cell.length_b   1.000
_cell.length_c   1.000
_cell.angle_alpha   90.00
_cell.angle_beta   90.00
_cell.angle_gamma   90.00
#
_symmetry.space_group_name_H-M   'P 1'
#
loop_
_entity.id
_entity.type
_entity.pdbx_description
1 polymer ?
#
loop_
_entity_poly.entity_id
_entity_poly.type
_entity_poly.pdbx_seq_one_letter_code
_entity_poly.pdbx_strand_id
1 'polypeptide(L)'
;MNLQKSQIANVITIDGPAASGKSTIGQDLARKLGYFFLDTGIMYRAVSWAALDKNIPISDENKVVEIANKIKIDIKPATVKDSRQCDVFVDGKDVTWLIRNREVNENVSRVSAYAGVRSALTEQQREIGKRGNIVMVGRDIGTVVLPRADLKIYLEASVEERAKRRYEEMIARGG
;
A
#
# COMPACT_ATOMS: atom_id res chain seq x y z
N MET A 1 -9.43 22.36 -36.20
CA MET A 1 -8.82 21.08 -35.80
C MET A 1 -8.79 21.07 -34.26
N ASN A 2 -9.84 20.51 -33.65
CA ASN A 2 -9.93 20.43 -32.17
C ASN A 2 -8.92 19.39 -31.70
N LEU A 3 -7.83 19.85 -31.11
CA LEU A 3 -6.98 19.01 -30.29
C LEU A 3 -7.82 18.56 -29.08
N GLN A 4 -8.32 17.33 -29.12
CA GLN A 4 -8.86 16.69 -27.91
C GLN A 4 -7.79 16.84 -26.83
N LYS A 5 -8.11 17.59 -25.76
CA LYS A 5 -7.33 17.57 -24.53
C LYS A 5 -7.24 16.11 -24.14
N SER A 6 -6.04 15.52 -24.21
CA SER A 6 -5.80 14.17 -23.72
C SER A 6 -6.23 14.16 -22.25
N GLN A 7 -7.29 13.44 -21.98
CA GLN A 7 -7.82 13.33 -20.63
C GLN A 7 -6.77 12.58 -19.81
N ILE A 8 -6.13 13.26 -18.86
CA ILE A 8 -5.14 12.63 -17.97
C ILE A 8 -5.87 11.58 -17.16
N ALA A 9 -5.30 10.37 -17.10
CA ALA A 9 -5.84 9.27 -16.30
C ALA A 9 -6.01 9.70 -14.83
N ASN A 10 -7.22 9.58 -14.30
CA ASN A 10 -7.58 10.03 -12.96
C ASN A 10 -7.22 9.00 -11.89
N VAL A 11 -7.28 7.71 -12.25
CA VAL A 11 -6.91 6.57 -11.40
C VAL A 11 -5.86 5.75 -12.12
N ILE A 12 -4.68 5.68 -11.55
CA ILE A 12 -3.53 4.95 -12.10
C ILE A 12 -3.15 3.85 -11.12
N THR A 13 -3.01 2.62 -11.63
CA THR A 13 -2.55 1.48 -10.83
C THR A 13 -1.19 1.00 -11.33
N ILE A 14 -0.30 0.64 -10.41
CA ILE A 14 0.99 0.05 -10.73
C ILE A 14 1.15 -1.24 -9.92
N ASP A 15 1.12 -2.36 -10.61
CA ASP A 15 1.28 -3.68 -10.03
C ASP A 15 2.66 -4.26 -10.33
N GLY A 16 3.03 -5.31 -9.62
CA GLY A 16 4.27 -6.05 -9.84
C GLY A 16 4.84 -6.67 -8.57
N PRO A 17 5.89 -7.48 -8.68
CA PRO A 17 6.49 -8.17 -7.55
C PRO A 17 7.21 -7.21 -6.57
N ALA A 18 7.57 -7.73 -5.40
CA ALA A 18 8.38 -6.97 -4.43
C ALA A 18 9.72 -6.56 -5.05
N ALA A 19 10.25 -5.38 -4.69
CA ALA A 19 11.49 -4.80 -5.18
C ALA A 19 11.56 -4.56 -6.71
N SER A 20 10.41 -4.50 -7.42
CA SER A 20 10.37 -4.14 -8.84
C SER A 20 10.52 -2.63 -9.11
N GLY A 21 10.46 -1.77 -8.07
CA GLY A 21 10.56 -0.32 -8.20
C GLY A 21 9.21 0.42 -8.24
N LYS A 22 8.09 -0.28 -8.04
CA LYS A 22 6.73 0.30 -8.08
C LYS A 22 6.56 1.54 -7.22
N SER A 23 6.99 1.46 -5.96
CA SER A 23 6.79 2.56 -5.01
C SER A 23 7.58 3.81 -5.42
N THR A 24 8.79 3.64 -5.94
CA THR A 24 9.62 4.75 -6.44
C THR A 24 8.98 5.42 -7.65
N ILE A 25 8.64 4.63 -8.67
CA ILE A 25 8.04 5.13 -9.91
C ILE A 25 6.65 5.72 -9.64
N GLY A 26 5.84 5.04 -8.81
CA GLY A 26 4.50 5.50 -8.46
C GLY A 26 4.52 6.81 -7.71
N GLN A 27 5.44 6.99 -6.77
CA GLN A 27 5.60 8.22 -6.02
C GLN A 27 6.05 9.39 -6.90
N ASP A 28 7.01 9.15 -7.80
CA ASP A 28 7.47 10.16 -8.76
C ASP A 28 6.37 10.56 -9.74
N LEU A 29 5.60 9.59 -10.22
CA LEU A 29 4.46 9.85 -11.10
C LEU A 29 3.38 10.67 -10.39
N ALA A 30 3.00 10.26 -9.19
CA ALA A 30 2.00 10.99 -8.39
C ALA A 30 2.44 12.43 -8.12
N ARG A 31 3.71 12.64 -7.77
CA ARG A 31 4.29 13.98 -7.54
C ARG A 31 4.20 14.86 -8.80
N LYS A 32 4.55 14.30 -9.98
CA LYS A 32 4.49 15.02 -11.26
C LYS A 32 3.08 15.41 -11.67
N LEU A 33 2.09 14.56 -11.34
CA LEU A 33 0.69 14.79 -11.65
C LEU A 33 -0.06 15.61 -10.59
N GLY A 34 0.52 15.81 -9.40
CA GLY A 34 -0.18 16.37 -8.24
C GLY A 34 -1.22 15.42 -7.67
N TYR A 35 -1.02 14.11 -7.80
CA TYR A 35 -1.94 13.07 -7.37
C TYR A 35 -1.55 12.52 -6.00
N PHE A 36 -2.54 11.95 -5.31
CA PHE A 36 -2.29 11.20 -4.10
C PHE A 36 -1.56 9.89 -4.42
N PHE A 37 -0.52 9.58 -3.67
CA PHE A 37 0.21 8.31 -3.77
C PHE A 37 -0.20 7.36 -2.64
N LEU A 38 -0.57 6.13 -2.98
CA LEU A 38 -0.86 5.07 -2.01
C LEU A 38 -0.11 3.78 -2.34
N ASP A 39 0.80 3.38 -1.45
CA ASP A 39 1.32 2.01 -1.41
C ASP A 39 0.41 1.17 -0.50
N THR A 40 -0.33 0.25 -1.09
CA THR A 40 -1.32 -0.58 -0.35
C THR A 40 -0.68 -1.49 0.69
N GLY A 41 0.62 -1.74 0.61
CA GLY A 41 1.36 -2.45 1.65
C GLY A 41 1.23 -1.80 3.04
N ILE A 42 1.01 -0.49 3.09
CA ILE A 42 0.75 0.25 4.34
C ILE A 42 -0.50 -0.26 5.06
N MET A 43 -1.54 -0.64 4.33
CA MET A 43 -2.81 -1.11 4.93
C MET A 43 -2.63 -2.48 5.59
N TYR A 44 -1.86 -3.38 4.98
CA TYR A 44 -1.52 -4.66 5.61
C TYR A 44 -0.68 -4.49 6.88
N ARG A 45 0.20 -3.49 6.89
CA ARG A 45 0.95 -3.10 8.08
C ARG A 45 0.03 -2.57 9.19
N ALA A 46 -0.98 -1.80 8.83
CA ALA A 46 -1.97 -1.29 9.78
C ALA A 46 -2.76 -2.43 10.43
N VAL A 47 -3.18 -3.46 9.66
CA VAL A 47 -3.82 -4.66 10.21
C VAL A 47 -2.85 -5.43 11.12
N SER A 48 -1.59 -5.61 10.70
CA SER A 48 -0.58 -6.29 11.51
C SER A 48 -0.36 -5.58 12.84
N TRP A 49 -0.21 -4.25 12.79
CA TRP A 49 -0.09 -3.44 14.00
C TRP A 49 -1.31 -3.57 14.91
N ALA A 50 -2.51 -3.47 14.35
CA ALA A 50 -3.75 -3.55 15.14
C ALA A 50 -3.95 -4.91 15.82
N ALA A 51 -3.50 -6.00 15.19
CA ALA A 51 -3.51 -7.32 15.80
C ALA A 51 -2.49 -7.41 16.95
N LEU A 52 -1.26 -6.92 16.74
CA LEU A 52 -0.20 -6.91 17.74
C LEU A 52 -0.52 -6.00 18.94
N ASP A 53 -1.05 -4.80 18.69
CA ASP A 53 -1.48 -3.84 19.73
C ASP A 53 -2.56 -4.44 20.66
N LYS A 54 -3.36 -5.38 20.12
CA LYS A 54 -4.37 -6.15 20.89
C LYS A 54 -3.87 -7.50 21.42
N ASN A 55 -2.57 -7.78 21.36
CA ASN A 55 -1.97 -9.05 21.75
C ASN A 55 -2.59 -10.29 21.08
N ILE A 56 -3.04 -10.13 19.82
CA ILE A 56 -3.58 -11.24 19.02
C ILE A 56 -2.41 -11.91 18.28
N PRO A 57 -2.19 -13.22 18.51
CA PRO A 57 -1.17 -13.96 17.78
C PRO A 57 -1.41 -13.87 16.27
N ILE A 58 -0.39 -13.45 15.51
CA ILE A 58 -0.51 -13.36 14.04
C ILE A 58 -0.79 -14.73 13.40
N SER A 59 -0.46 -15.82 14.08
CA SER A 59 -0.79 -17.19 13.66
C SER A 59 -2.28 -17.53 13.72
N ASP A 60 -3.08 -16.78 14.48
CA ASP A 60 -4.53 -16.95 14.57
C ASP A 60 -5.20 -16.17 13.43
N GLU A 61 -5.25 -16.79 12.23
CA GLU A 61 -5.80 -16.17 11.03
C GLU A 61 -7.21 -15.65 11.26
N ASN A 62 -8.07 -16.41 11.95
CA ASN A 62 -9.48 -16.01 12.15
C ASN A 62 -9.58 -14.69 12.92
N LYS A 63 -8.82 -14.53 13.99
CA LYS A 63 -8.81 -13.29 14.78
C LYS A 63 -8.18 -12.13 14.01
N VAL A 64 -7.14 -12.38 13.22
CA VAL A 64 -6.52 -11.33 12.38
C VAL A 64 -7.51 -10.87 11.30
N VAL A 65 -8.24 -11.78 10.68
CA VAL A 65 -9.31 -11.44 9.71
C VAL A 65 -10.44 -10.66 10.39
N GLU A 66 -10.83 -11.06 11.61
CA GLU A 66 -11.83 -10.31 12.39
C GLU A 66 -11.37 -8.87 12.66
N ILE A 67 -10.10 -8.66 13.02
CA ILE A 67 -9.51 -7.33 13.16
C ILE A 67 -9.59 -6.55 11.84
N ALA A 68 -9.14 -7.15 10.73
CA ALA A 68 -9.17 -6.49 9.42
C ALA A 68 -10.56 -6.03 9.00
N ASN A 69 -11.61 -6.78 9.35
CA ASN A 69 -13.00 -6.41 9.08
C ASN A 69 -13.54 -5.31 10.01
N LYS A 70 -12.99 -5.18 11.23
CA LYS A 70 -13.50 -4.23 12.23
C LYS A 70 -12.83 -2.87 12.18
N ILE A 71 -11.53 -2.82 11.86
CA ILE A 71 -10.79 -1.56 11.89
C ILE A 71 -11.10 -0.70 10.67
N LYS A 72 -11.16 0.60 10.90
CA LYS A 72 -11.19 1.60 9.84
C LYS A 72 -9.79 2.18 9.65
N ILE A 73 -9.23 1.99 8.46
CA ILE A 73 -7.94 2.57 8.08
C ILE A 73 -8.21 3.83 7.26
N ASP A 74 -7.72 4.98 7.73
CA ASP A 74 -7.78 6.24 7.00
C ASP A 74 -6.36 6.66 6.63
N ILE A 75 -6.16 7.00 5.36
CA ILE A 75 -4.85 7.41 4.83
C ILE A 75 -5.02 8.76 4.17
N LYS A 76 -4.17 9.71 4.57
CA LYS A 76 -4.21 11.11 4.13
C LYS A 76 -2.84 11.56 3.63
N PRO A 77 -2.78 12.60 2.80
CA PRO A 77 -1.52 13.27 2.51
C PRO A 77 -0.77 13.64 3.80
N ALA A 78 0.55 13.56 3.79
CA ALA A 78 1.38 13.89 4.94
C ALA A 78 1.14 15.33 5.40
N THR A 79 0.81 15.50 6.68
CA THR A 79 0.60 16.82 7.31
C THR A 79 1.87 17.33 8.01
N VAL A 80 2.83 16.44 8.27
CA VAL A 80 4.10 16.77 8.95
C VAL A 80 5.27 16.49 8.02
N LYS A 81 6.26 17.41 8.02
CA LYS A 81 7.50 17.26 7.22
C LYS A 81 8.56 16.48 8.01
N ASP A 82 8.37 15.18 8.15
CA ASP A 82 9.24 14.28 8.90
C ASP A 82 9.63 13.01 8.13
N SER A 83 9.70 13.10 6.80
CA SER A 83 9.98 12.00 5.86
C SER A 83 8.85 10.97 5.69
N ARG A 84 7.67 11.14 6.33
CA ARG A 84 6.51 10.31 6.06
C ARG A 84 5.96 10.56 4.66
N GLN A 85 5.48 9.51 4.01
CA GLN A 85 4.84 9.62 2.68
C GLN A 85 3.36 10.00 2.79
N CYS A 86 2.72 9.59 3.88
CA CYS A 86 1.31 9.83 4.19
C CYS A 86 1.11 9.67 5.70
N ASP A 87 0.02 10.22 6.20
CA ASP A 87 -0.47 9.96 7.54
C ASP A 87 -1.37 8.73 7.52
N VAL A 88 -1.22 7.84 8.48
CA VAL A 88 -1.99 6.60 8.60
C VAL A 88 -2.68 6.55 9.94
N PHE A 89 -4.00 6.40 9.92
CA PHE A 89 -4.83 6.29 11.12
C PHE A 89 -5.54 4.93 11.14
N VAL A 90 -5.61 4.34 12.31
CA VAL A 90 -6.45 3.18 12.59
C VAL A 90 -7.43 3.57 13.69
N ASP A 91 -8.73 3.52 13.37
CA ASP A 91 -9.82 3.95 14.27
C ASP A 91 -9.58 5.34 14.88
N GLY A 92 -9.00 6.26 14.09
CA GLY A 92 -8.68 7.63 14.48
C GLY A 92 -7.35 7.82 15.21
N LYS A 93 -6.64 6.76 15.61
CA LYS A 93 -5.30 6.83 16.21
C LYS A 93 -4.24 6.94 15.13
N ASP A 94 -3.35 7.94 15.22
CA ASP A 94 -2.19 8.04 14.33
C ASP A 94 -1.22 6.88 14.59
N VAL A 95 -1.00 6.07 13.57
CA VAL A 95 -0.12 4.90 13.61
C VAL A 95 1.02 4.98 12.59
N THR A 96 1.21 6.14 11.98
CA THR A 96 2.13 6.38 10.85
C THR A 96 3.52 5.78 11.07
N TRP A 97 4.07 5.93 12.26
CA TRP A 97 5.37 5.38 12.62
C TRP A 97 5.27 4.00 13.26
N LEU A 98 4.18 3.71 13.98
CA LEU A 98 3.98 2.44 14.67
C LEU A 98 3.92 1.26 13.70
N ILE A 99 3.33 1.44 12.52
CA ILE A 99 3.26 0.41 11.47
C ILE A 99 4.61 0.10 10.80
N ARG A 100 5.67 0.80 11.18
CA ARG A 100 7.03 0.65 10.60
C ARG A 100 8.00 0.00 11.58
N ASN A 101 7.52 -0.37 12.77
CA ASN A 101 8.35 -1.03 13.78
C ASN A 101 8.78 -2.44 13.32
N ARG A 102 9.75 -3.01 14.03
CA ARG A 102 10.35 -4.30 13.70
C ARG A 102 9.32 -5.42 13.71
N GLU A 103 8.48 -5.47 14.74
CA GLU A 103 7.50 -6.53 14.93
C GLU A 103 6.47 -6.57 13.79
N VAL A 104 5.97 -5.40 13.35
CA VAL A 104 5.11 -5.30 12.15
C VAL A 104 5.86 -5.77 10.90
N ASN A 105 7.14 -5.38 10.73
CA ASN A 105 7.93 -5.79 9.57
C ASN A 105 8.08 -7.32 9.48
N GLU A 106 8.29 -7.99 10.59
CA GLU A 106 8.45 -9.44 10.67
C GLU A 106 7.14 -10.19 10.37
N ASN A 107 6.00 -9.60 10.65
CA ASN A 107 4.69 -10.24 10.57
C ASN A 107 3.85 -9.88 9.35
N VAL A 108 4.06 -8.74 8.71
CA VAL A 108 3.22 -8.23 7.61
C VAL A 108 3.13 -9.18 6.42
N SER A 109 4.18 -9.93 6.12
CA SER A 109 4.18 -10.90 5.02
C SER A 109 3.14 -11.98 5.23
N ARG A 110 3.05 -12.51 6.47
CA ARG A 110 2.05 -13.51 6.85
C ARG A 110 0.64 -12.95 6.80
N VAL A 111 0.42 -11.78 7.39
CA VAL A 111 -0.90 -11.11 7.37
C VAL A 111 -1.38 -10.86 5.95
N SER A 112 -0.48 -10.44 5.05
CA SER A 112 -0.83 -10.18 3.65
C SER A 112 -1.17 -11.44 2.83
N ALA A 113 -0.83 -12.62 3.33
CA ALA A 113 -1.16 -13.91 2.71
C ALA A 113 -2.58 -14.37 3.06
N TYR A 114 -3.18 -13.86 4.13
CA TYR A 114 -4.52 -14.24 4.57
C TYR A 114 -5.59 -13.73 3.61
N ALA A 115 -6.35 -14.66 3.03
CA ALA A 115 -7.38 -14.33 2.03
C ALA A 115 -8.47 -13.41 2.60
N GLY A 116 -8.89 -13.64 3.85
CA GLY A 116 -9.88 -12.80 4.53
C GLY A 116 -9.40 -11.37 4.78
N VAL A 117 -8.11 -11.17 5.12
CA VAL A 117 -7.51 -9.84 5.25
C VAL A 117 -7.51 -9.11 3.90
N ARG A 118 -7.11 -9.81 2.83
CA ARG A 118 -7.11 -9.24 1.48
C ARG A 118 -8.51 -8.79 1.06
N SER A 119 -9.52 -9.62 1.33
CA SER A 119 -10.92 -9.30 1.04
C SER A 119 -11.38 -8.03 1.80
N ALA A 120 -11.14 -7.97 3.11
CA ALA A 120 -11.51 -6.83 3.95
C ALA A 120 -10.82 -5.53 3.49
N LEU A 121 -9.55 -5.58 3.12
CA LEU A 121 -8.81 -4.40 2.67
C LEU A 121 -9.19 -3.97 1.25
N THR A 122 -9.61 -4.89 0.39
CA THR A 122 -10.04 -4.56 -0.98
C THR A 122 -11.15 -3.53 -0.98
N GLU A 123 -12.15 -3.66 -0.11
CA GLU A 123 -13.24 -2.68 -0.03
C GLU A 123 -12.73 -1.29 0.42
N GLN A 124 -11.88 -1.23 1.43
CA GLN A 124 -11.31 0.03 1.89
C GLN A 124 -10.40 0.67 0.83
N GLN A 125 -9.64 -0.12 0.09
CA GLN A 125 -8.80 0.35 -1.04
C GLN A 125 -9.68 0.93 -2.16
N ARG A 126 -10.80 0.28 -2.48
CA ARG A 126 -11.77 0.78 -3.47
C ARG A 126 -12.34 2.13 -3.07
N GLU A 127 -12.71 2.31 -1.82
CA GLU A 127 -13.21 3.60 -1.32
C GLU A 127 -12.16 4.72 -1.45
N ILE A 128 -10.89 4.41 -1.20
CA ILE A 128 -9.81 5.37 -1.43
C ILE A 128 -9.65 5.66 -2.93
N GLY A 129 -9.71 4.64 -3.78
CA GLY A 129 -9.59 4.78 -5.23
C GLY A 129 -10.69 5.64 -5.86
N LYS A 130 -11.91 5.61 -5.31
CA LYS A 130 -13.05 6.45 -5.77
C LYS A 130 -12.81 7.95 -5.62
N ARG A 131 -11.86 8.37 -4.79
CA ARG A 131 -11.52 9.79 -4.61
C ARG A 131 -10.92 10.39 -5.89
N GLY A 132 -10.35 9.56 -6.78
CA GLY A 132 -9.67 10.01 -7.99
C GLY A 132 -8.34 10.72 -7.71
N ASN A 133 -7.69 11.20 -8.77
CA ASN A 133 -6.37 11.84 -8.71
C ASN A 133 -5.38 11.02 -7.86
N ILE A 134 -5.28 9.72 -8.15
CA ILE A 134 -4.53 8.77 -7.35
C ILE A 134 -3.62 7.88 -8.19
N VAL A 135 -2.42 7.63 -7.67
CA VAL A 135 -1.54 6.53 -8.10
C VAL A 135 -1.51 5.50 -6.97
N MET A 136 -2.10 4.34 -7.20
CA MET A 136 -2.16 3.25 -6.23
C MET A 136 -1.26 2.11 -6.66
N VAL A 137 -0.35 1.68 -5.79
CA VAL A 137 0.59 0.60 -6.09
C VAL A 137 0.36 -0.62 -5.20
N GLY A 138 0.56 -1.82 -5.79
CA GLY A 138 0.40 -3.09 -5.08
C GLY A 138 0.79 -4.30 -5.91
N ARG A 139 0.02 -5.37 -5.85
CA ARG A 139 0.28 -6.61 -6.58
C ARG A 139 -0.84 -7.01 -7.52
N ASP A 140 -2.05 -6.58 -7.23
CA ASP A 140 -3.28 -6.94 -7.93
C ASP A 140 -4.29 -5.78 -7.94
N ILE A 141 -3.77 -4.54 -7.90
CA ILE A 141 -4.61 -3.35 -7.82
C ILE A 141 -5.42 -3.18 -9.10
N GLY A 142 -4.79 -3.23 -10.25
CA GLY A 142 -5.44 -3.04 -11.56
C GLY A 142 -6.24 -4.27 -12.02
N THR A 143 -6.13 -5.40 -11.34
CA THR A 143 -6.86 -6.63 -11.70
C THR A 143 -8.00 -6.94 -10.74
N VAL A 144 -7.82 -6.71 -9.44
CA VAL A 144 -8.78 -7.09 -8.39
C VAL A 144 -9.39 -5.87 -7.71
N VAL A 145 -8.56 -4.92 -7.29
CA VAL A 145 -9.01 -3.79 -6.47
C VAL A 145 -9.72 -2.75 -7.33
N LEU A 146 -9.06 -2.23 -8.35
CA LEU A 146 -9.54 -1.19 -9.27
C LEU A 146 -9.50 -1.65 -10.74
N PRO A 147 -10.31 -2.65 -11.12
CA PRO A 147 -10.28 -3.23 -12.46
C PRO A 147 -10.69 -2.24 -13.56
N ARG A 148 -11.32 -1.12 -13.19
CA ARG A 148 -11.72 -0.03 -14.08
C ARG A 148 -10.80 1.19 -13.98
N ALA A 149 -9.58 1.06 -13.45
CA ALA A 149 -8.61 2.14 -13.45
C ALA A 149 -8.32 2.63 -14.88
N ASP A 150 -8.15 3.94 -15.05
CA ASP A 150 -7.94 4.56 -16.35
C ASP A 150 -6.62 4.15 -16.99
N LEU A 151 -5.59 3.94 -16.15
CA LEU A 151 -4.28 3.42 -16.56
C LEU A 151 -3.83 2.31 -15.62
N LYS A 152 -3.47 1.17 -16.19
CA LYS A 152 -2.93 0.03 -15.46
C LYS A 152 -1.55 -0.30 -15.99
N ILE A 153 -0.56 -0.29 -15.09
CA ILE A 153 0.84 -0.57 -15.39
C ILE A 153 1.24 -1.82 -14.62
N TYR A 154 1.90 -2.74 -15.27
CA TYR A 154 2.56 -3.87 -14.61
C TYR A 154 4.08 -3.69 -14.73
N LEU A 155 4.77 -3.61 -13.59
CA LEU A 155 6.19 -3.36 -13.52
C LEU A 155 6.95 -4.63 -13.14
N GLU A 156 7.74 -5.13 -14.06
CA GLU A 156 8.61 -6.29 -13.86
C GLU A 156 10.06 -5.89 -13.62
N ALA A 157 10.78 -6.75 -12.92
CA ALA A 157 12.22 -6.77 -12.83
C ALA A 157 12.69 -8.22 -12.64
N SER A 158 13.86 -8.56 -13.14
CA SER A 158 14.40 -9.90 -12.99
C SER A 158 14.56 -10.30 -11.53
N VAL A 159 14.62 -11.60 -11.26
CA VAL A 159 14.78 -12.10 -9.89
C VAL A 159 16.10 -11.60 -9.29
N GLU A 160 17.15 -11.59 -10.08
CA GLU A 160 18.49 -11.13 -9.71
C GLU A 160 18.48 -9.64 -9.30
N GLU A 161 17.85 -8.80 -10.13
CA GLU A 161 17.75 -7.36 -9.86
C GLU A 161 16.93 -7.09 -8.59
N ARG A 162 15.82 -7.82 -8.39
CA ARG A 162 15.00 -7.70 -7.20
C ARG A 162 15.73 -8.18 -5.94
N ALA A 163 16.49 -9.26 -6.04
CA ALA A 163 17.30 -9.78 -4.95
C ALA A 163 18.38 -8.77 -4.54
N LYS A 164 19.09 -8.19 -5.54
CA LYS A 164 20.09 -7.16 -5.32
C LYS A 164 19.50 -5.94 -4.61
N ARG A 165 18.40 -5.38 -5.12
CA ARG A 165 17.72 -4.23 -4.50
C ARG A 165 17.27 -4.53 -3.07
N ARG A 166 16.76 -5.74 -2.83
CA ARG A 166 16.32 -6.15 -1.49
C ARG A 166 17.51 -6.25 -0.52
N TYR A 167 18.64 -6.78 -0.98
CA TYR A 167 19.86 -6.84 -0.21
C TYR A 167 20.36 -5.43 0.16
N GLU A 168 20.43 -4.53 -0.82
CA GLU A 168 20.84 -3.14 -0.61
C GLU A 168 19.92 -2.41 0.40
N GLU A 169 18.60 -2.61 0.30
CA GLU A 169 17.64 -2.10 1.27
C GLU A 169 17.85 -2.63 2.70
N MET A 170 18.21 -3.92 2.84
CA MET A 170 18.51 -4.51 4.15
C MET A 170 19.76 -3.89 4.77
N ILE A 171 20.84 -3.78 4.01
CA ILE A 171 22.08 -3.15 4.48
C ILE A 171 21.84 -1.68 4.87
N ALA A 172 21.11 -0.93 4.06
CA ALA A 172 20.80 0.48 4.36
C ALA A 172 19.97 0.67 5.64
N ARG A 173 19.25 -0.37 6.07
CA ARG A 173 18.43 -0.36 7.31
C ARG A 173 19.18 -0.92 8.53
N GLY A 174 20.45 -1.25 8.41
CA GLY A 174 21.30 -1.76 9.49
C GLY A 174 21.10 -3.26 9.76
N GLY A 175 20.76 -4.01 8.72
CA GLY A 175 20.67 -5.47 8.75
C GLY A 175 22.01 -6.13 8.41
#